data_984bcd5c263e79ab4f7b4d8a94dcbf47
#
_entry.id   984bcd5c263e79ab4f7b4d8a94dcbf47
#
_cell.length_a   1.000
_cell.length_b   1.000
_cell.length_c   1.000
_cell.angle_alpha   90.00
_cell.angle_beta   90.00
_cell.angle_gamma   90.00
#
_symmetry.space_group_name_H-M   'P 1'
#
loop_
_entity.id
_entity.type
_entity.pdbx_description
1 polymer ?
#
loop_
_entity_poly.entity_id
_entity_poly.type
_entity_poly.pdbx_seq_one_letter_code
_entity_poly.pdbx_strand_id
1 'polypeptide(L)'
;MSQALTERPAQSWSDEFRATFLLAWPLVVAQVAQNALFTTDVIMMGWLGPEFLAGGTLATAFFMPFLLLGGGIVSAVAPLAAQAIGARKIKNVRRSVRQGFWAAIVIALALLPLIWQIETILLAAGQEPHLAALAGLYMHVAVFVLFPGLGLFVLRSFLSALGSTQIILYTTIAGVIVNAVGNYALMFGNFGFPRLELLGAAITTVVTNAVMFGLLLAYALLHRRYKRFYILVRLWKPDWPRFVEIFRIGTPIGLTIMAEVGMFAIAAIFVGWLGTDALAAHAVALQCASFAFMVPLGVGMASTVRVGLAFGAGSDDAVGKAGWTSMMVGVGFMCITCALFLTMPGFFVRFFLDPTDPGNANALALAGTFLVMAGVFQIVDGAQVVAAHALRGLADTTVPMIIALIGYWLVGMPIAWWLGDASRLGGVGVWTGLAAGLGFVAVILTARFAMREQLGLLARRRMVAA
;
A
#
# COMPACT_ATOMS: atom_id res chain seq x y z
N MET A 1 -9.14 27.16 -14.91
CA MET A 1 -8.04 26.95 -13.93
C MET A 1 -8.44 25.79 -13.04
N SER A 2 -7.51 24.86 -12.73
CA SER A 2 -7.78 23.70 -11.88
C SER A 2 -8.06 24.17 -10.44
N GLN A 3 -9.08 23.61 -9.74
CA GLN A 3 -9.30 23.88 -8.31
C GLN A 3 -7.99 23.77 -7.53
N ALA A 4 -7.18 22.71 -7.74
CA ALA A 4 -5.88 22.53 -7.09
C ALA A 4 -4.84 23.63 -7.40
N LEU A 5 -4.95 24.37 -8.53
CA LEU A 5 -4.08 25.50 -8.85
C LEU A 5 -4.64 26.85 -8.39
N THR A 6 -5.92 26.88 -8.01
CA THR A 6 -6.62 28.07 -7.53
C THR A 6 -6.96 28.01 -6.05
N GLU A 7 -6.99 26.80 -5.46
CA GLU A 7 -7.18 26.65 -4.02
C GLU A 7 -6.01 27.33 -3.29
N ARG A 8 -6.32 28.40 -2.58
CA ARG A 8 -5.44 28.91 -1.52
C ARG A 8 -5.35 27.82 -0.45
N PRO A 9 -4.23 27.70 0.30
CA PRO A 9 -4.17 26.83 1.47
C PRO A 9 -5.42 27.07 2.31
N ALA A 10 -6.06 26.00 2.78
CA ALA A 10 -7.29 26.12 3.55
C ALA A 10 -7.06 27.04 4.75
N GLN A 11 -7.92 28.06 4.89
CA GLN A 11 -7.77 29.07 5.93
C GLN A 11 -8.36 28.59 7.27
N SER A 12 -9.36 27.71 7.24
CA SER A 12 -10.01 27.15 8.42
C SER A 12 -9.79 25.63 8.56
N TRP A 13 -9.96 25.11 9.77
CA TRP A 13 -9.93 23.67 10.03
C TRP A 13 -11.05 22.92 9.31
N SER A 14 -12.25 23.52 9.21
CA SER A 14 -13.39 22.91 8.50
C SER A 14 -13.15 22.77 7.00
N ASP A 15 -12.51 23.78 6.39
CA ASP A 15 -12.15 23.74 4.97
C ASP A 15 -11.12 22.66 4.71
N GLU A 16 -10.13 22.52 5.61
CA GLU A 16 -9.09 21.48 5.48
C GLU A 16 -9.68 20.08 5.67
N PHE A 17 -10.59 19.91 6.65
CA PHE A 17 -11.29 18.63 6.86
C PHE A 17 -12.07 18.24 5.58
N ARG A 18 -12.86 19.17 5.03
CA ARG A 18 -13.61 18.94 3.80
C ARG A 18 -12.69 18.59 2.63
N ALA A 19 -11.59 19.33 2.46
CA ALA A 19 -10.64 19.11 1.37
C ALA A 19 -9.92 17.75 1.51
N THR A 20 -9.49 17.42 2.73
CA THR A 20 -8.88 16.11 3.04
C THR A 20 -9.86 14.97 2.82
N PHE A 21 -11.10 15.09 3.28
CA PHE A 21 -12.13 14.06 3.12
C PHE A 21 -12.48 13.84 1.65
N LEU A 22 -12.70 14.91 0.88
CA LEU A 22 -13.00 14.80 -0.56
C LEU A 22 -11.87 14.16 -1.37
N LEU A 23 -10.63 14.32 -0.93
CA LEU A 23 -9.47 13.68 -1.55
C LEU A 23 -9.32 12.23 -1.09
N ALA A 24 -9.57 11.96 0.20
CA ALA A 24 -9.32 10.67 0.83
C ALA A 24 -10.35 9.60 0.47
N TRP A 25 -11.66 9.92 0.48
CA TRP A 25 -12.70 8.90 0.32
C TRP A 25 -12.57 8.09 -0.99
N PRO A 26 -12.26 8.70 -2.18
CA PRO A 26 -12.09 7.90 -3.38
C PRO A 26 -10.84 7.02 -3.32
N LEU A 27 -9.78 7.49 -2.63
CA LEU A 27 -8.57 6.70 -2.43
C LEU A 27 -8.82 5.52 -1.50
N VAL A 28 -9.59 5.72 -0.42
CA VAL A 28 -10.00 4.65 0.49
C VAL A 28 -10.78 3.56 -0.25
N VAL A 29 -11.81 3.95 -1.00
CA VAL A 29 -12.61 2.98 -1.76
C VAL A 29 -11.78 2.31 -2.86
N ALA A 30 -10.84 3.03 -3.48
CA ALA A 30 -9.91 2.44 -4.44
C ALA A 30 -8.97 1.42 -3.79
N GLN A 31 -8.54 1.62 -2.53
CA GLN A 31 -7.74 0.63 -1.79
C GLN A 31 -8.54 -0.63 -1.47
N VAL A 32 -9.80 -0.48 -1.03
CA VAL A 32 -10.71 -1.61 -0.82
C VAL A 32 -10.96 -2.38 -2.13
N ALA A 33 -11.20 -1.67 -3.23
CA ALA A 33 -11.38 -2.29 -4.54
C ALA A 33 -10.09 -3.00 -5.03
N GLN A 34 -8.90 -2.45 -4.73
CA GLN A 34 -7.63 -3.09 -5.05
C GLN A 34 -7.46 -4.41 -4.27
N ASN A 35 -7.86 -4.45 -3.00
CA ASN A 35 -7.86 -5.67 -2.20
C ASN A 35 -8.87 -6.70 -2.74
N ALA A 36 -10.07 -6.25 -3.17
CA ALA A 36 -11.05 -7.12 -3.80
C ALA A 36 -10.52 -7.80 -5.07
N LEU A 37 -9.68 -7.10 -5.86
CA LEU A 37 -9.03 -7.67 -7.05
C LEU A 37 -8.14 -8.86 -6.66
N PHE A 38 -7.30 -8.69 -5.65
CA PHE A 38 -6.46 -9.78 -5.14
C PHE A 38 -7.30 -10.95 -4.60
N THR A 39 -8.36 -10.65 -3.84
CA THR A 39 -9.27 -11.67 -3.28
C THR A 39 -9.97 -12.46 -4.41
N THR A 40 -10.38 -11.80 -5.49
CA THR A 40 -10.98 -12.44 -6.66
C THR A 40 -10.02 -13.45 -7.29
N ASP A 41 -8.75 -13.09 -7.48
CA ASP A 41 -7.74 -14.00 -8.01
C ASP A 41 -7.58 -15.25 -7.13
N VAL A 42 -7.48 -15.07 -5.81
CA VAL A 42 -7.34 -16.18 -4.85
C VAL A 42 -8.56 -17.12 -4.88
N ILE A 43 -9.76 -16.57 -4.86
CA ILE A 43 -11.01 -17.36 -4.93
C ILE A 43 -11.08 -18.17 -6.24
N MET A 44 -10.80 -17.52 -7.36
CA MET A 44 -10.90 -18.16 -8.67
C MET A 44 -9.79 -19.20 -8.89
N MET A 45 -8.58 -18.97 -8.36
CA MET A 45 -7.55 -20.02 -8.32
C MET A 45 -7.97 -21.22 -7.46
N GLY A 46 -8.66 -20.99 -6.34
CA GLY A 46 -9.23 -22.04 -5.51
C GLY A 46 -10.27 -22.90 -6.23
N TRP A 47 -11.06 -22.31 -7.12
CA TRP A 47 -12.03 -23.07 -7.95
C TRP A 47 -11.38 -23.97 -9.01
N LEU A 48 -10.13 -23.67 -9.42
CA LEU A 48 -9.38 -24.55 -10.31
C LEU A 48 -8.87 -25.81 -9.59
N GLY A 49 -8.55 -25.67 -8.30
CA GLY A 49 -8.05 -26.77 -7.47
C GLY A 49 -6.97 -26.32 -6.49
N PRO A 50 -6.73 -27.11 -5.43
CA PRO A 50 -5.81 -26.74 -4.35
C PRO A 50 -4.35 -26.57 -4.82
N GLU A 51 -3.91 -27.33 -5.82
CA GLU A 51 -2.55 -27.24 -6.37
C GLU A 51 -2.32 -25.91 -7.10
N PHE A 52 -3.30 -25.44 -7.88
CA PHE A 52 -3.25 -24.14 -8.57
C PHE A 52 -3.28 -22.98 -7.59
N LEU A 53 -4.11 -23.10 -6.54
CA LEU A 53 -4.15 -22.11 -5.46
C LEU A 53 -2.82 -22.04 -4.74
N ALA A 54 -2.21 -23.20 -4.40
CA ALA A 54 -0.93 -23.24 -3.72
C ALA A 54 0.20 -22.65 -4.57
N GLY A 55 0.30 -23.05 -5.85
CA GLY A 55 1.30 -22.53 -6.78
C GLY A 55 1.15 -21.02 -7.03
N GLY A 56 -0.08 -20.54 -7.26
CA GLY A 56 -0.37 -19.12 -7.48
C GLY A 56 -0.12 -18.27 -6.23
N THR A 57 -0.48 -18.78 -5.05
CA THR A 57 -0.23 -18.08 -3.78
C THR A 57 1.26 -18.00 -3.48
N LEU A 58 2.02 -19.08 -3.72
CA LEU A 58 3.46 -19.11 -3.55
C LEU A 58 4.16 -18.10 -4.48
N ALA A 59 3.76 -18.07 -5.76
CA ALA A 59 4.25 -17.10 -6.74
C ALA A 59 3.97 -15.66 -6.30
N THR A 60 2.74 -15.37 -5.88
CA THR A 60 2.30 -14.04 -5.45
C THR A 60 3.01 -13.60 -4.16
N ALA A 61 3.18 -14.49 -3.20
CA ALA A 61 3.91 -14.21 -1.95
C ALA A 61 5.36 -13.82 -2.21
N PHE A 62 6.00 -14.44 -3.20
CA PHE A 62 7.35 -14.07 -3.64
C PHE A 62 7.36 -12.72 -4.38
N PHE A 63 6.39 -12.46 -5.24
CA PHE A 63 6.35 -11.28 -6.12
C PHE A 63 5.97 -9.98 -5.43
N MET A 64 4.98 -10.03 -4.50
CA MET A 64 4.40 -8.85 -3.88
C MET A 64 5.40 -7.94 -3.16
N PRO A 65 6.37 -8.44 -2.38
CA PRO A 65 7.38 -7.59 -1.75
C PRO A 65 8.16 -6.74 -2.75
N PHE A 66 8.52 -7.28 -3.91
CA PHE A 66 9.25 -6.56 -4.95
C PHE A 66 8.38 -5.51 -5.67
N LEU A 67 7.12 -5.85 -5.94
CA LEU A 67 6.17 -4.90 -6.51
C LEU A 67 5.91 -3.72 -5.55
N LEU A 68 5.75 -4.00 -4.26
CA LEU A 68 5.55 -2.99 -3.23
C LEU A 68 6.79 -2.13 -3.01
N LEU A 69 7.99 -2.73 -3.03
CA LEU A 69 9.26 -1.98 -3.00
C LEU A 69 9.34 -1.01 -4.18
N GLY A 70 9.13 -1.50 -5.39
CA GLY A 70 9.12 -0.66 -6.60
C GLY A 70 8.04 0.41 -6.57
N GLY A 71 6.82 0.04 -6.17
CA GLY A 71 5.70 0.96 -5.97
C GLY A 71 6.00 2.05 -4.95
N GLY A 72 6.63 1.69 -3.83
CA GLY A 72 7.12 2.62 -2.81
C GLY A 72 8.13 3.62 -3.38
N ILE A 73 9.09 3.15 -4.19
CA ILE A 73 10.10 4.02 -4.82
C ILE A 73 9.43 5.02 -5.77
N VAL A 74 8.58 4.57 -6.68
CA VAL A 74 7.93 5.47 -7.64
C VAL A 74 6.85 6.36 -7.01
N SER A 75 6.33 6.01 -5.82
CA SER A 75 5.37 6.84 -5.07
C SER A 75 5.95 8.20 -4.63
N ALA A 76 7.28 8.35 -4.63
CA ALA A 76 7.96 9.64 -4.42
C ALA A 76 7.50 10.74 -5.42
N VAL A 77 6.92 10.35 -6.54
CA VAL A 77 6.29 11.30 -7.47
C VAL A 77 5.15 12.08 -6.80
N ALA A 78 4.42 11.50 -5.85
CA ALA A 78 3.28 12.15 -5.18
C ALA A 78 3.70 13.40 -4.39
N PRO A 79 4.62 13.33 -3.41
CA PRO A 79 5.07 14.52 -2.69
C PRO A 79 5.78 15.53 -3.59
N LEU A 80 6.61 15.06 -4.54
CA LEU A 80 7.32 15.95 -5.47
C LEU A 80 6.37 16.71 -6.40
N ALA A 81 5.34 16.05 -6.92
CA ALA A 81 4.33 16.69 -7.74
C ALA A 81 3.46 17.65 -6.92
N ALA A 82 3.02 17.25 -5.72
CA ALA A 82 2.22 18.09 -4.84
C ALA A 82 2.98 19.38 -4.43
N GLN A 83 4.24 19.27 -4.03
CA GLN A 83 5.08 20.41 -3.71
C GLN A 83 5.27 21.34 -4.93
N ALA A 84 5.52 20.76 -6.12
CA ALA A 84 5.66 21.54 -7.35
C ALA A 84 4.36 22.27 -7.75
N ILE A 85 3.19 21.66 -7.51
CA ILE A 85 1.88 22.29 -7.73
C ILE A 85 1.66 23.43 -6.73
N GLY A 86 1.92 23.19 -5.44
CA GLY A 86 1.84 24.22 -4.40
C GLY A 86 2.73 25.41 -4.70
N ALA A 87 3.95 25.17 -5.18
CA ALA A 87 4.90 26.20 -5.61
C ALA A 87 4.55 26.83 -6.99
N ARG A 88 3.46 26.40 -7.66
CA ARG A 88 3.05 26.81 -9.01
C ARG A 88 4.08 26.55 -10.11
N LYS A 89 4.98 25.56 -9.92
CA LYS A 89 6.05 25.20 -10.85
C LYS A 89 5.63 24.01 -11.75
N ILE A 90 4.78 24.25 -12.75
CA ILE A 90 4.25 23.21 -13.67
C ILE A 90 5.36 22.40 -14.36
N LYS A 91 6.48 23.05 -14.70
CA LYS A 91 7.63 22.36 -15.32
C LYS A 91 8.19 21.26 -14.41
N ASN A 92 8.23 21.48 -13.10
CA ASN A 92 8.74 20.50 -12.13
C ASN A 92 7.77 19.32 -11.97
N VAL A 93 6.45 19.53 -12.04
CA VAL A 93 5.47 18.44 -12.06
C VAL A 93 5.75 17.49 -13.21
N ARG A 94 5.88 18.03 -14.44
CA ARG A 94 6.20 17.23 -15.63
C ARG A 94 7.52 16.48 -15.48
N ARG A 95 8.57 17.12 -14.95
CA ARG A 95 9.88 16.50 -14.71
C ARG A 95 9.75 15.33 -13.76
N SER A 96 9.04 15.48 -12.64
CA SER A 96 8.83 14.42 -11.64
C SER A 96 8.09 13.21 -12.23
N VAL A 97 6.99 13.44 -12.96
CA VAL A 97 6.21 12.35 -13.58
C VAL A 97 7.03 11.60 -14.63
N ARG A 98 7.73 12.33 -15.49
CA ARG A 98 8.57 11.74 -16.53
C ARG A 98 9.69 10.89 -15.95
N GLN A 99 10.40 11.40 -14.94
CA GLN A 99 11.46 10.63 -14.28
C GLN A 99 10.89 9.49 -13.41
N GLY A 100 9.64 9.62 -12.92
CA GLY A 100 8.91 8.52 -12.30
C GLY A 100 8.69 7.34 -13.24
N PHE A 101 8.33 7.59 -14.52
CA PHE A 101 8.24 6.54 -15.53
C PHE A 101 9.60 5.89 -15.83
N TRP A 102 10.67 6.69 -15.92
CA TRP A 102 12.02 6.14 -16.07
C TRP A 102 12.43 5.27 -14.87
N ALA A 103 12.15 5.73 -13.66
CA ALA A 103 12.39 4.94 -12.45
C ALA A 103 11.59 3.63 -12.47
N ALA A 104 10.32 3.67 -12.87
CA ALA A 104 9.48 2.48 -13.03
C ALA A 104 10.09 1.47 -14.01
N ILE A 105 10.55 1.93 -15.19
CA ILE A 105 11.19 1.07 -16.19
C ILE A 105 12.49 0.48 -15.65
N VAL A 106 13.36 1.29 -15.05
CA VAL A 106 14.64 0.82 -14.50
C VAL A 106 14.43 -0.22 -13.40
N ILE A 107 13.48 0.02 -12.49
CA ILE A 107 13.14 -0.94 -11.43
C ILE A 107 12.58 -2.23 -12.03
N ALA A 108 11.65 -2.13 -13.00
CA ALA A 108 11.08 -3.31 -13.68
C ALA A 108 12.17 -4.15 -14.35
N LEU A 109 13.08 -3.50 -15.09
CA LEU A 109 14.20 -4.19 -15.75
C LEU A 109 15.20 -4.80 -14.77
N ALA A 110 15.44 -4.15 -13.61
CA ALA A 110 16.34 -4.68 -12.59
C ALA A 110 15.74 -5.88 -11.84
N LEU A 111 14.43 -5.88 -11.59
CA LEU A 111 13.73 -6.96 -10.90
C LEU A 111 13.38 -8.14 -11.81
N LEU A 112 13.21 -7.90 -13.12
CA LEU A 112 12.79 -8.91 -14.07
C LEU A 112 13.67 -10.19 -14.04
N PRO A 113 15.02 -10.14 -14.12
CA PRO A 113 15.84 -11.34 -14.11
C PRO A 113 15.77 -12.10 -12.78
N LEU A 114 15.61 -11.42 -11.66
CA LEU A 114 15.46 -12.04 -10.35
C LEU A 114 14.14 -12.82 -10.26
N ILE A 115 13.04 -12.17 -10.65
CA ILE A 115 11.69 -12.76 -10.57
C ILE A 115 11.52 -13.85 -11.62
N TRP A 116 12.18 -13.74 -12.78
CA TRP A 116 12.17 -14.78 -13.81
C TRP A 116 12.72 -16.11 -13.33
N GLN A 117 13.65 -16.10 -12.38
CA GLN A 117 14.27 -17.31 -11.82
C GLN A 117 13.56 -17.85 -10.56
N ILE A 118 12.28 -17.49 -10.34
CA ILE A 118 11.52 -17.89 -9.16
C ILE A 118 11.51 -19.41 -8.94
N GLU A 119 11.35 -20.20 -9.99
CA GLU A 119 11.34 -21.67 -9.91
C GLU A 119 12.64 -22.19 -9.31
N THR A 120 13.79 -21.75 -9.82
CA THR A 120 15.11 -22.14 -9.31
C THR A 120 15.28 -21.69 -7.85
N ILE A 121 14.81 -20.51 -7.50
CA ILE A 121 14.91 -19.96 -6.13
C ILE A 121 14.04 -20.79 -5.18
N LEU A 122 12.82 -21.14 -5.58
CA LEU A 122 11.91 -21.95 -4.75
C LEU A 122 12.43 -23.37 -4.56
N LEU A 123 13.00 -24.00 -5.60
CA LEU A 123 13.65 -25.31 -5.50
C LEU A 123 14.85 -25.25 -4.54
N ALA A 124 15.69 -24.23 -4.62
CA ALA A 124 16.81 -24.02 -3.72
C ALA A 124 16.35 -23.77 -2.26
N ALA A 125 15.15 -23.20 -2.07
CA ALA A 125 14.53 -23.04 -0.77
C ALA A 125 13.83 -24.30 -0.23
N GLY A 126 13.87 -25.42 -0.97
CA GLY A 126 13.31 -26.71 -0.54
C GLY A 126 11.81 -26.87 -0.80
N GLN A 127 11.24 -26.08 -1.70
CA GLN A 127 9.84 -26.23 -2.10
C GLN A 127 9.65 -27.46 -2.99
N GLU A 128 8.44 -28.03 -2.96
CA GLU A 128 8.07 -29.16 -3.80
C GLU A 128 8.22 -28.82 -5.29
N PRO A 129 8.88 -29.67 -6.10
CA PRO A 129 9.16 -29.37 -7.52
C PRO A 129 7.92 -29.05 -8.33
N HIS A 130 6.80 -29.72 -8.10
CA HIS A 130 5.55 -29.46 -8.81
C HIS A 130 5.00 -28.06 -8.51
N LEU A 131 5.00 -27.63 -7.25
CA LEU A 131 4.53 -26.29 -6.85
C LEU A 131 5.49 -25.20 -7.34
N ALA A 132 6.80 -25.45 -7.32
CA ALA A 132 7.81 -24.53 -7.87
C ALA A 132 7.62 -24.32 -9.38
N ALA A 133 7.33 -25.39 -10.12
CA ALA A 133 7.04 -25.31 -11.56
C ALA A 133 5.75 -24.53 -11.86
N LEU A 134 4.66 -24.74 -11.09
CA LEU A 134 3.43 -23.96 -11.22
C LEU A 134 3.65 -22.48 -10.91
N ALA A 135 4.41 -22.18 -9.86
CA ALA A 135 4.79 -20.81 -9.53
C ALA A 135 5.65 -20.16 -10.62
N GLY A 136 6.58 -20.92 -11.22
CA GLY A 136 7.38 -20.50 -12.38
C GLY A 136 6.52 -20.20 -13.59
N LEU A 137 5.61 -21.09 -13.95
CA LEU A 137 4.67 -20.92 -15.08
C LEU A 137 3.85 -19.63 -14.93
N TYR A 138 3.29 -19.39 -13.73
CA TYR A 138 2.54 -18.16 -13.44
C TYR A 138 3.43 -16.93 -13.57
N MET A 139 4.61 -16.97 -12.96
CA MET A 139 5.46 -15.79 -12.81
C MET A 139 6.18 -15.38 -14.11
N HIS A 140 6.48 -16.32 -15.01
CA HIS A 140 7.04 -15.99 -16.32
C HIS A 140 6.15 -15.02 -17.12
N VAL A 141 4.84 -15.01 -16.86
CA VAL A 141 3.91 -14.05 -17.45
C VAL A 141 3.64 -12.89 -16.49
N ALA A 142 3.34 -13.18 -15.23
CA ALA A 142 2.95 -12.16 -14.24
C ALA A 142 4.05 -11.11 -13.98
N VAL A 143 5.33 -11.43 -14.20
CA VAL A 143 6.45 -10.47 -14.06
C VAL A 143 6.28 -9.24 -14.94
N PHE A 144 5.60 -9.36 -16.08
CA PHE A 144 5.34 -8.22 -16.97
C PHE A 144 4.37 -7.19 -16.36
N VAL A 145 3.67 -7.52 -15.26
CA VAL A 145 2.91 -6.55 -14.45
C VAL A 145 3.79 -5.41 -13.94
N LEU A 146 5.08 -5.65 -13.74
CA LEU A 146 6.00 -4.61 -13.27
C LEU A 146 5.94 -3.33 -14.13
N PHE A 147 5.81 -3.45 -15.45
CA PHE A 147 5.79 -2.28 -16.32
C PHE A 147 4.50 -1.46 -16.17
N PRO A 148 3.30 -2.00 -16.45
CA PRO A 148 2.07 -1.23 -16.28
C PRO A 148 1.75 -0.97 -14.80
N GLY A 149 2.07 -1.87 -13.86
CA GLY A 149 1.81 -1.71 -12.44
C GLY A 149 2.61 -0.55 -11.83
N LEU A 150 3.93 -0.50 -12.04
CA LEU A 150 4.73 0.64 -11.56
C LEU A 150 4.35 1.93 -12.28
N GLY A 151 4.05 1.88 -13.58
CA GLY A 151 3.51 3.02 -14.31
C GLY A 151 2.17 3.52 -13.74
N LEU A 152 1.31 2.61 -13.30
CA LEU A 152 0.05 2.92 -12.62
C LEU A 152 0.29 3.66 -11.31
N PHE A 153 1.28 3.25 -10.49
CA PHE A 153 1.68 3.98 -9.27
C PHE A 153 2.11 5.42 -9.58
N VAL A 154 2.88 5.64 -10.65
CA VAL A 154 3.29 6.98 -11.09
C VAL A 154 2.08 7.84 -11.46
N LEU A 155 1.13 7.30 -12.27
CA LEU A 155 -0.08 8.04 -12.68
C LEU A 155 -1.02 8.30 -11.51
N ARG A 156 -1.22 7.34 -10.60
CA ARG A 156 -1.98 7.52 -9.36
C ARG A 156 -1.38 8.66 -8.53
N SER A 157 -0.06 8.68 -8.35
CA SER A 157 0.67 9.74 -7.64
C SER A 157 0.46 11.11 -8.28
N PHE A 158 0.55 11.19 -9.60
CA PHE A 158 0.34 12.43 -10.36
C PHE A 158 -1.10 12.95 -10.27
N LEU A 159 -2.09 12.08 -10.49
CA LEU A 159 -3.51 12.46 -10.48
C LEU A 159 -3.98 12.79 -9.06
N SER A 160 -3.50 12.08 -8.04
CA SER A 160 -3.76 12.41 -6.63
C SER A 160 -3.22 13.80 -6.29
N ALA A 161 -1.99 14.13 -6.70
CA ALA A 161 -1.40 15.46 -6.48
C ALA A 161 -2.22 16.58 -7.15
N LEU A 162 -2.94 16.28 -8.23
CA LEU A 162 -3.85 17.21 -8.92
C LEU A 162 -5.28 17.20 -8.35
N GLY A 163 -5.54 16.46 -7.28
CA GLY A 163 -6.86 16.37 -6.66
C GLY A 163 -7.87 15.53 -7.46
N SER A 164 -7.42 14.69 -8.39
CA SER A 164 -8.29 13.88 -9.25
C SER A 164 -8.30 12.42 -8.82
N THR A 165 -8.80 12.17 -7.61
CA THR A 165 -8.83 10.83 -7.01
C THR A 165 -10.01 9.99 -7.48
N GLN A 166 -11.11 10.61 -7.92
CA GLN A 166 -12.28 9.88 -8.43
C GLN A 166 -11.96 9.02 -9.66
N ILE A 167 -11.13 9.50 -10.57
CA ILE A 167 -10.76 8.70 -11.75
C ILE A 167 -9.91 7.48 -11.35
N ILE A 168 -9.11 7.59 -10.29
CA ILE A 168 -8.36 6.46 -9.73
C ILE A 168 -9.34 5.39 -9.25
N LEU A 169 -10.39 5.80 -8.53
CA LEU A 169 -11.44 4.90 -8.07
C LEU A 169 -12.14 4.21 -9.25
N TYR A 170 -12.64 4.97 -10.23
CA TYR A 170 -13.34 4.40 -11.38
C TYR A 170 -12.45 3.43 -12.18
N THR A 171 -11.20 3.78 -12.35
CA THR A 171 -10.23 2.92 -13.03
C THR A 171 -9.97 1.64 -12.25
N THR A 172 -9.90 1.71 -10.92
CA THR A 172 -9.72 0.51 -10.08
C THR A 172 -10.95 -0.39 -10.14
N ILE A 173 -12.17 0.16 -10.08
CA ILE A 173 -13.40 -0.60 -10.25
C ILE A 173 -13.46 -1.28 -11.63
N ALA A 174 -13.12 -0.54 -12.69
CA ALA A 174 -13.01 -1.13 -14.03
C ALA A 174 -11.97 -2.27 -14.07
N GLY A 175 -10.85 -2.12 -13.35
CA GLY A 175 -9.86 -3.17 -13.18
C GLY A 175 -10.42 -4.43 -12.53
N VAL A 176 -11.22 -4.29 -11.45
CA VAL A 176 -11.87 -5.44 -10.79
C VAL A 176 -12.79 -6.19 -11.76
N ILE A 177 -13.58 -5.47 -12.55
CA ILE A 177 -14.47 -6.07 -13.55
C ILE A 177 -13.66 -6.79 -14.64
N VAL A 178 -12.64 -6.13 -15.19
CA VAL A 178 -11.78 -6.73 -16.22
C VAL A 178 -11.06 -7.97 -15.69
N ASN A 179 -10.59 -7.93 -14.44
CA ASN A 179 -9.94 -9.07 -13.79
C ASN A 179 -10.92 -10.24 -13.61
N ALA A 180 -12.10 -10.01 -13.04
CA ALA A 180 -13.10 -11.07 -12.82
C ALA A 180 -13.54 -11.71 -14.14
N VAL A 181 -13.86 -10.89 -15.15
CA VAL A 181 -14.29 -11.37 -16.48
C VAL A 181 -13.14 -12.08 -17.20
N GLY A 182 -11.92 -11.51 -17.15
CA GLY A 182 -10.74 -12.09 -17.76
C GLY A 182 -10.36 -13.44 -17.15
N ASN A 183 -10.38 -13.54 -15.82
CA ASN A 183 -10.16 -14.80 -15.12
C ASN A 183 -11.23 -15.83 -15.51
N TYR A 184 -12.52 -15.46 -15.53
CA TYR A 184 -13.59 -16.36 -15.93
C TYR A 184 -13.43 -16.84 -17.38
N ALA A 185 -12.96 -15.98 -18.27
CA ALA A 185 -12.72 -16.33 -19.67
C ALA A 185 -11.47 -17.22 -19.86
N LEU A 186 -10.33 -16.79 -19.30
CA LEU A 186 -9.04 -17.42 -19.61
C LEU A 186 -8.67 -18.57 -18.66
N MET A 187 -9.06 -18.51 -17.38
CA MET A 187 -8.78 -19.62 -16.45
C MET A 187 -9.68 -20.82 -16.75
N PHE A 188 -10.96 -20.59 -17.02
CA PHE A 188 -11.95 -21.67 -17.18
C PHE A 188 -12.27 -22.01 -18.64
N GLY A 189 -11.80 -21.19 -19.61
CA GLY A 189 -12.05 -21.44 -21.03
C GLY A 189 -13.44 -21.07 -21.49
N ASN A 190 -14.09 -20.07 -20.85
CA ASN A 190 -15.41 -19.58 -21.23
C ASN A 190 -15.35 -18.54 -22.36
N PHE A 191 -16.48 -18.19 -22.95
CA PHE A 191 -16.60 -17.23 -24.08
C PHE A 191 -15.80 -17.61 -25.32
N GLY A 192 -15.47 -18.90 -25.52
CA GLY A 192 -14.71 -19.39 -26.68
C GLY A 192 -13.18 -19.25 -26.55
N PHE A 193 -12.68 -18.85 -25.40
CA PHE A 193 -11.25 -18.85 -25.12
C PHE A 193 -10.76 -20.25 -24.68
N PRO A 194 -9.48 -20.58 -24.93
CA PRO A 194 -8.89 -21.81 -24.41
C PRO A 194 -8.81 -21.78 -22.90
N ARG A 195 -8.98 -22.93 -22.24
CA ARG A 195 -8.77 -23.07 -20.80
C ARG A 195 -7.27 -23.06 -20.50
N LEU A 196 -6.77 -21.96 -19.94
CA LEU A 196 -5.37 -21.72 -19.63
C LEU A 196 -5.01 -21.89 -18.16
N GLU A 197 -6.01 -22.14 -17.30
CA GLU A 197 -5.84 -22.38 -15.87
C GLU A 197 -5.02 -21.27 -15.19
N LEU A 198 -3.94 -21.62 -14.47
CA LEU A 198 -3.08 -20.67 -13.75
C LEU A 198 -2.41 -19.65 -14.69
N LEU A 199 -2.04 -20.06 -15.92
CA LEU A 199 -1.52 -19.15 -16.93
C LEU A 199 -2.55 -18.10 -17.33
N GLY A 200 -3.83 -18.49 -17.41
CA GLY A 200 -4.95 -17.57 -17.63
C GLY A 200 -5.05 -16.47 -16.57
N ALA A 201 -4.85 -16.82 -15.31
CA ALA A 201 -4.79 -15.84 -14.20
C ALA A 201 -3.63 -14.86 -14.37
N ALA A 202 -2.43 -15.36 -14.72
CA ALA A 202 -1.26 -14.51 -14.95
C ALA A 202 -1.48 -13.50 -16.10
N ILE A 203 -2.01 -13.98 -17.22
CA ILE A 203 -2.33 -13.12 -18.38
C ILE A 203 -3.37 -12.07 -17.98
N THR A 204 -4.43 -12.48 -17.30
CA THR A 204 -5.49 -11.56 -16.85
C THR A 204 -4.94 -10.47 -15.94
N THR A 205 -4.05 -10.81 -15.00
CA THR A 205 -3.42 -9.86 -14.10
C THR A 205 -2.58 -8.83 -14.86
N VAL A 206 -1.80 -9.25 -15.86
CA VAL A 206 -1.05 -8.33 -16.75
C VAL A 206 -2.00 -7.43 -17.53
N VAL A 207 -3.03 -8.01 -18.18
CA VAL A 207 -4.02 -7.26 -18.98
C VAL A 207 -4.78 -6.25 -18.10
N THR A 208 -5.22 -6.65 -16.90
CA THR A 208 -5.91 -5.77 -15.96
C THR A 208 -5.06 -4.56 -15.59
N ASN A 209 -3.79 -4.78 -15.23
CA ASN A 209 -2.88 -3.68 -14.91
C ASN A 209 -2.58 -2.80 -16.14
N ALA A 210 -2.45 -3.39 -17.32
CA ALA A 210 -2.25 -2.66 -18.57
C ALA A 210 -3.49 -1.81 -18.93
N VAL A 211 -4.70 -2.33 -18.75
CA VAL A 211 -5.97 -1.59 -18.96
C VAL A 211 -6.07 -0.43 -17.96
N MET A 212 -5.85 -0.68 -16.67
CA MET A 212 -5.88 0.38 -15.65
C MET A 212 -4.85 1.47 -15.96
N PHE A 213 -3.62 1.09 -16.31
CA PHE A 213 -2.58 2.04 -16.71
C PHE A 213 -2.98 2.83 -17.95
N GLY A 214 -3.49 2.15 -18.98
CA GLY A 214 -3.95 2.77 -20.22
C GLY A 214 -5.10 3.76 -20.02
N LEU A 215 -6.08 3.42 -19.17
CA LEU A 215 -7.20 4.31 -18.82
C LEU A 215 -6.73 5.57 -18.10
N LEU A 216 -5.86 5.44 -17.09
CA LEU A 216 -5.31 6.63 -16.40
C LEU A 216 -4.41 7.45 -17.31
N LEU A 217 -3.61 6.80 -18.16
CA LEU A 217 -2.76 7.49 -19.13
C LEU A 217 -3.60 8.23 -20.16
N ALA A 218 -4.62 7.59 -20.74
CA ALA A 218 -5.55 8.22 -21.68
C ALA A 218 -6.25 9.43 -21.04
N TYR A 219 -6.71 9.28 -19.81
CA TYR A 219 -7.32 10.38 -19.07
C TYR A 219 -6.34 11.54 -18.86
N ALA A 220 -5.10 11.26 -18.47
CA ALA A 220 -4.07 12.27 -18.27
C ALA A 220 -3.69 13.01 -19.56
N LEU A 221 -3.73 12.32 -20.71
CA LEU A 221 -3.35 12.88 -22.02
C LEU A 221 -4.51 13.60 -22.72
N LEU A 222 -5.73 13.09 -22.61
CA LEU A 222 -6.88 13.57 -23.40
C LEU A 222 -7.69 14.64 -22.65
N HIS A 223 -7.79 14.54 -21.33
CA HIS A 223 -8.61 15.48 -20.56
C HIS A 223 -8.02 16.89 -20.57
N ARG A 224 -8.82 17.89 -20.97
CA ARG A 224 -8.42 19.31 -21.17
C ARG A 224 -7.64 19.91 -19.97
N ARG A 225 -7.99 19.49 -18.75
CA ARG A 225 -7.37 19.96 -17.51
C ARG A 225 -5.92 19.51 -17.35
N TYR A 226 -5.56 18.29 -17.83
CA TYR A 226 -4.27 17.65 -17.59
C TYR A 226 -3.36 17.64 -18.81
N LYS A 227 -3.92 17.71 -20.02
CA LYS A 227 -3.17 17.79 -21.28
C LYS A 227 -2.07 18.86 -21.26
N ARG A 228 -2.28 19.98 -20.57
CA ARG A 228 -1.32 21.10 -20.43
C ARG A 228 -0.02 20.74 -19.69
N PHE A 229 0.00 19.63 -18.94
CA PHE A 229 1.22 19.19 -18.27
C PHE A 229 2.20 18.50 -19.23
N TYR A 230 1.75 18.06 -20.40
CA TYR A 230 2.58 17.44 -21.44
C TYR A 230 3.52 16.35 -20.88
N ILE A 231 2.97 15.41 -20.08
CA ILE A 231 3.74 14.45 -19.27
C ILE A 231 4.64 13.53 -20.07
N LEU A 232 4.29 13.22 -21.35
CA LEU A 232 5.09 12.38 -22.24
C LEU A 232 6.02 13.18 -23.16
N VAL A 233 5.87 14.52 -23.23
CA VAL A 233 6.70 15.34 -24.11
C VAL A 233 8.16 15.32 -23.67
N ARG A 234 9.07 14.97 -24.61
CA ARG A 234 10.51 14.81 -24.38
C ARG A 234 10.83 13.73 -23.31
N LEU A 235 10.08 12.63 -23.30
CA LEU A 235 10.27 11.50 -22.37
C LEU A 235 11.73 10.98 -22.43
N TRP A 236 12.33 10.99 -23.62
CA TRP A 236 13.71 10.55 -23.86
C TRP A 236 14.80 11.47 -23.27
N LYS A 237 14.48 12.69 -22.80
CA LYS A 237 15.47 13.56 -22.18
C LYS A 237 15.73 13.14 -20.74
N PRO A 238 16.94 12.65 -20.40
CA PRO A 238 17.30 12.34 -19.01
C PRO A 238 17.35 13.61 -18.17
N ASP A 239 16.93 13.47 -16.92
CA ASP A 239 16.99 14.51 -15.90
C ASP A 239 17.55 13.87 -14.62
N TRP A 240 18.86 13.63 -14.65
CA TRP A 240 19.55 12.89 -13.60
C TRP A 240 19.33 13.43 -12.19
N PRO A 241 19.36 14.76 -11.94
CA PRO A 241 19.09 15.29 -10.60
C PRO A 241 17.71 14.89 -10.09
N ARG A 242 16.67 14.99 -10.94
CA ARG A 242 15.30 14.62 -10.56
C ARG A 242 15.12 13.09 -10.45
N PHE A 243 15.81 12.34 -11.28
CA PHE A 243 15.82 10.87 -11.23
C PHE A 243 16.40 10.38 -9.88
N VAL A 244 17.58 10.88 -9.50
CA VAL A 244 18.24 10.55 -8.23
C VAL A 244 17.38 10.99 -7.04
N GLU A 245 16.70 12.13 -7.15
CA GLU A 245 15.79 12.60 -6.10
C GLU A 245 14.61 11.65 -5.87
N ILE A 246 14.03 11.06 -6.93
CA ILE A 246 12.99 10.04 -6.80
C ILE A 246 13.50 8.84 -6.02
N PHE A 247 14.68 8.32 -6.33
CA PHE A 247 15.28 7.22 -5.57
C PHE A 247 15.61 7.62 -4.14
N ARG A 248 16.16 8.80 -3.92
CA ARG A 248 16.52 9.30 -2.57
C ARG A 248 15.30 9.40 -1.65
N ILE A 249 14.16 9.81 -2.16
CA ILE A 249 12.90 9.91 -1.40
C ILE A 249 12.17 8.57 -1.38
N GLY A 250 12.13 7.86 -2.51
CA GLY A 250 11.32 6.68 -2.72
C GLY A 250 11.91 5.41 -2.14
N THR A 251 13.24 5.22 -2.20
CA THR A 251 13.86 4.00 -1.63
C THR A 251 13.56 3.84 -0.13
N PRO A 252 13.66 4.90 0.70
CA PRO A 252 13.23 4.80 2.09
C PRO A 252 11.74 4.43 2.23
N ILE A 253 10.85 4.93 1.36
CA ILE A 253 9.43 4.57 1.38
C ILE A 253 9.25 3.08 1.08
N GLY A 254 9.87 2.58 0.01
CA GLY A 254 9.79 1.18 -0.38
C GLY A 254 10.36 0.23 0.69
N LEU A 255 11.49 0.58 1.28
CA LEU A 255 12.12 -0.19 2.36
C LEU A 255 11.26 -0.21 3.63
N THR A 256 10.58 0.89 3.97
CA THR A 256 9.63 0.93 5.09
C THR A 256 8.48 -0.05 4.87
N ILE A 257 7.88 -0.04 3.68
CA ILE A 257 6.79 -0.96 3.33
C ILE A 257 7.27 -2.42 3.37
N MET A 258 8.44 -2.69 2.82
CA MET A 258 9.03 -4.03 2.82
C MET A 258 9.33 -4.52 4.24
N ALA A 259 9.83 -3.66 5.11
CA ALA A 259 10.09 -3.96 6.51
C ALA A 259 8.81 -4.29 7.28
N GLU A 260 7.73 -3.54 7.02
CA GLU A 260 6.41 -3.74 7.62
C GLU A 260 5.79 -5.08 7.19
N VAL A 261 5.78 -5.36 5.89
CA VAL A 261 5.30 -6.64 5.35
C VAL A 261 6.12 -7.82 5.90
N GLY A 262 7.45 -7.66 5.98
CA GLY A 262 8.33 -8.67 6.57
C GLY A 262 8.04 -8.94 8.05
N MET A 263 7.73 -7.90 8.81
CA MET A 263 7.34 -8.03 10.22
C MET A 263 6.08 -8.89 10.38
N PHE A 264 5.03 -8.63 9.59
CA PHE A 264 3.81 -9.43 9.62
C PHE A 264 4.03 -10.88 9.19
N ALA A 265 4.88 -11.11 8.18
CA ALA A 265 5.23 -12.45 7.73
C ALA A 265 5.93 -13.27 8.82
N ILE A 266 6.87 -12.68 9.55
CA ILE A 266 7.55 -13.36 10.66
C ILE A 266 6.61 -13.53 11.86
N ALA A 267 5.74 -12.58 12.15
CA ALA A 267 4.73 -12.75 13.18
C ALA A 267 3.81 -13.95 12.91
N ALA A 268 3.41 -14.16 11.65
CA ALA A 268 2.63 -15.34 11.26
C ALA A 268 3.42 -16.66 11.50
N ILE A 269 4.75 -16.67 11.29
CA ILE A 269 5.59 -17.83 11.60
C ILE A 269 5.60 -18.09 13.11
N PHE A 270 5.76 -17.07 13.95
CA PHE A 270 5.73 -17.21 15.41
C PHE A 270 4.39 -17.77 15.89
N VAL A 271 3.28 -17.28 15.34
CA VAL A 271 1.96 -17.82 15.66
C VAL A 271 1.80 -19.24 15.13
N GLY A 272 2.39 -19.58 13.98
CA GLY A 272 2.38 -20.93 13.42
C GLY A 272 3.03 -21.98 14.35
N TRP A 273 4.05 -21.60 15.14
CA TRP A 273 4.65 -22.50 16.14
C TRP A 273 3.71 -22.84 17.30
N LEU A 274 2.64 -22.07 17.51
CA LEU A 274 1.63 -22.32 18.52
C LEU A 274 0.54 -23.31 18.08
N GLY A 275 0.54 -23.69 16.79
CA GLY A 275 -0.38 -24.66 16.22
C GLY A 275 -1.35 -24.08 15.19
N THR A 276 -2.08 -24.98 14.54
CA THR A 276 -2.96 -24.66 13.41
C THR A 276 -4.12 -23.75 13.78
N ASP A 277 -4.75 -23.96 14.96
CA ASP A 277 -5.87 -23.16 15.43
C ASP A 277 -5.46 -21.70 15.69
N ALA A 278 -4.26 -21.52 16.28
CA ALA A 278 -3.71 -20.20 16.53
C ALA A 278 -3.39 -19.47 15.21
N LEU A 279 -2.81 -20.19 14.25
CA LEU A 279 -2.51 -19.63 12.92
C LEU A 279 -3.78 -19.24 12.16
N ALA A 280 -4.83 -20.06 12.20
CA ALA A 280 -6.13 -19.77 11.60
C ALA A 280 -6.77 -18.53 12.26
N ALA A 281 -6.75 -18.48 13.60
CA ALA A 281 -7.24 -17.33 14.37
C ALA A 281 -6.47 -16.03 14.05
N HIS A 282 -5.14 -16.11 13.90
CA HIS A 282 -4.31 -14.97 13.50
C HIS A 282 -4.65 -14.48 12.09
N ALA A 283 -4.83 -15.41 11.14
CA ALA A 283 -5.21 -15.05 9.78
C ALA A 283 -6.54 -14.30 9.72
N VAL A 284 -7.55 -14.74 10.50
CA VAL A 284 -8.85 -14.05 10.61
C VAL A 284 -8.70 -12.66 11.19
N ALA A 285 -7.99 -12.51 12.31
CA ALA A 285 -7.78 -11.22 12.95
C ALA A 285 -6.99 -10.25 12.05
N LEU A 286 -5.94 -10.75 11.36
CA LEU A 286 -5.14 -9.97 10.42
C LEU A 286 -5.97 -9.53 9.21
N GLN A 287 -6.85 -10.39 8.70
CA GLN A 287 -7.73 -10.03 7.57
C GLN A 287 -8.71 -8.92 7.97
N CYS A 288 -9.32 -8.99 9.15
CA CYS A 288 -10.19 -7.92 9.67
C CYS A 288 -9.42 -6.60 9.83
N ALA A 289 -8.22 -6.67 10.44
CA ALA A 289 -7.35 -5.50 10.62
C ALA A 289 -6.94 -4.89 9.27
N SER A 290 -6.62 -5.73 8.27
CA SER A 290 -6.23 -5.28 6.93
C SER A 290 -7.35 -4.51 6.22
N PHE A 291 -8.61 -4.94 6.35
CA PHE A 291 -9.75 -4.18 5.81
C PHE A 291 -9.90 -2.82 6.49
N ALA A 292 -9.79 -2.77 7.81
CA ALA A 292 -9.85 -1.51 8.55
C ALA A 292 -8.69 -0.58 8.16
N PHE A 293 -7.49 -1.13 7.95
CA PHE A 293 -6.28 -0.39 7.57
C PHE A 293 -6.38 0.33 6.21
N MET A 294 -7.26 -0.11 5.29
CA MET A 294 -7.45 0.57 4.01
C MET A 294 -7.88 2.03 4.17
N VAL A 295 -8.59 2.35 5.27
CA VAL A 295 -9.04 3.73 5.53
C VAL A 295 -7.90 4.66 5.91
N PRO A 296 -7.10 4.42 6.99
CA PRO A 296 -5.97 5.28 7.30
C PRO A 296 -4.89 5.30 6.21
N LEU A 297 -4.74 4.23 5.42
CA LEU A 297 -3.86 4.22 4.26
C LEU A 297 -4.33 5.24 3.19
N GLY A 298 -5.61 5.22 2.83
CA GLY A 298 -6.19 6.19 1.89
C GLY A 298 -6.13 7.63 2.41
N VAL A 299 -6.41 7.83 3.70
CA VAL A 299 -6.25 9.14 4.37
C VAL A 299 -4.78 9.58 4.39
N GLY A 300 -3.85 8.68 4.63
CA GLY A 300 -2.41 8.95 4.56
C GLY A 300 -1.98 9.41 3.17
N MET A 301 -2.43 8.72 2.11
CA MET A 301 -2.15 9.15 0.74
C MET A 301 -2.67 10.58 0.48
N ALA A 302 -3.87 10.93 0.95
CA ALA A 302 -4.40 12.28 0.88
C ALA A 302 -3.56 13.26 1.71
N SER A 303 -3.10 12.86 2.91
CA SER A 303 -2.20 13.64 3.76
C SER A 303 -0.90 14.02 3.03
N THR A 304 -0.25 13.06 2.35
CA THR A 304 0.96 13.32 1.55
C THR A 304 0.73 14.43 0.53
N VAL A 305 -0.43 14.43 -0.13
CA VAL A 305 -0.79 15.44 -1.13
C VAL A 305 -1.08 16.79 -0.47
N ARG A 306 -1.93 16.82 0.56
CA ARG A 306 -2.35 18.08 1.22
C ARG A 306 -1.17 18.77 1.89
N VAL A 307 -0.38 18.02 2.65
CA VAL A 307 0.86 18.53 3.28
C VAL A 307 1.86 19.00 2.21
N GLY A 308 2.05 18.23 1.13
CA GLY A 308 2.94 18.61 0.03
C GLY A 308 2.52 19.88 -0.68
N LEU A 309 1.22 20.08 -0.94
CA LEU A 309 0.66 21.31 -1.53
C LEU A 309 0.90 22.50 -0.61
N ALA A 310 0.59 22.39 0.68
CA ALA A 310 0.78 23.43 1.67
C ALA A 310 2.27 23.79 1.83
N PHE A 311 3.14 22.79 1.89
CA PHE A 311 4.59 22.97 1.94
C PHE A 311 5.10 23.70 0.69
N GLY A 312 4.69 23.29 -0.51
CA GLY A 312 5.05 23.97 -1.76
C GLY A 312 4.55 25.40 -1.84
N ALA A 313 3.36 25.68 -1.31
CA ALA A 313 2.77 27.02 -1.26
C ALA A 313 3.45 27.96 -0.24
N GLY A 314 4.27 27.42 0.64
CA GLY A 314 4.99 28.23 1.63
C GLY A 314 4.21 28.54 2.89
N SER A 315 3.13 27.83 3.19
CA SER A 315 2.28 28.07 4.37
C SER A 315 2.52 27.02 5.44
N ASP A 316 3.22 27.39 6.53
CA ASP A 316 3.56 26.48 7.64
C ASP A 316 2.32 26.12 8.46
N ASP A 317 1.39 27.07 8.65
CA ASP A 317 0.10 26.86 9.30
C ASP A 317 -0.74 25.81 8.52
N ALA A 318 -0.81 25.95 7.19
CA ALA A 318 -1.55 25.01 6.36
C ALA A 318 -0.91 23.60 6.36
N VAL A 319 0.42 23.48 6.45
CA VAL A 319 1.12 22.20 6.66
C VAL A 319 0.65 21.54 7.95
N GLY A 320 0.60 22.32 9.04
CA GLY A 320 0.10 21.85 10.33
C GLY A 320 -1.35 21.38 10.27
N LYS A 321 -2.24 22.20 9.72
CA LYS A 321 -3.66 21.89 9.57
C LYS A 321 -3.87 20.62 8.74
N ALA A 322 -3.19 20.50 7.61
CA ALA A 322 -3.31 19.33 6.73
C ALA A 322 -2.88 18.01 7.40
N GLY A 323 -1.74 18.03 8.10
CA GLY A 323 -1.25 16.82 8.77
C GLY A 323 -2.12 16.43 9.97
N TRP A 324 -2.46 17.37 10.85
CA TRP A 324 -3.28 17.09 12.02
C TRP A 324 -4.73 16.71 11.67
N THR A 325 -5.33 17.33 10.66
CA THR A 325 -6.65 16.92 10.16
C THR A 325 -6.62 15.48 9.68
N SER A 326 -5.60 15.09 8.91
CA SER A 326 -5.44 13.71 8.44
C SER A 326 -5.26 12.74 9.62
N MET A 327 -4.47 13.13 10.64
CA MET A 327 -4.31 12.32 11.86
C MET A 327 -5.64 12.14 12.60
N MET A 328 -6.41 13.21 12.80
CA MET A 328 -7.72 13.13 13.45
C MET A 328 -8.68 12.21 12.70
N VAL A 329 -8.73 12.28 11.37
CA VAL A 329 -9.61 11.44 10.55
C VAL A 329 -9.16 9.98 10.59
N GLY A 330 -7.87 9.70 10.37
CA GLY A 330 -7.34 8.34 10.31
C GLY A 330 -7.40 7.63 11.67
N VAL A 331 -6.90 8.28 12.73
CA VAL A 331 -6.92 7.72 14.09
C VAL A 331 -8.34 7.65 14.64
N GLY A 332 -9.18 8.67 14.38
CA GLY A 332 -10.58 8.67 14.80
C GLY A 332 -11.35 7.47 14.20
N PHE A 333 -11.14 7.15 12.94
CA PHE A 333 -11.71 5.94 12.33
C PHE A 333 -11.21 4.67 13.03
N MET A 334 -9.89 4.58 13.31
CA MET A 334 -9.33 3.42 13.99
C MET A 334 -9.83 3.25 15.42
N CYS A 335 -10.15 4.35 16.13
CA CYS A 335 -10.82 4.27 17.44
C CYS A 335 -12.24 3.69 17.32
N ILE A 336 -12.98 4.05 16.26
CA ILE A 336 -14.32 3.49 16.02
C ILE A 336 -14.22 1.98 15.74
N THR A 337 -13.33 1.56 14.85
CA THR A 337 -13.14 0.14 14.54
C THR A 337 -12.57 -0.64 15.73
N CYS A 338 -11.71 -0.04 16.56
CA CYS A 338 -11.28 -0.61 17.82
C CYS A 338 -12.49 -0.90 18.74
N ALA A 339 -13.37 0.08 18.95
CA ALA A 339 -14.56 -0.10 19.75
C ALA A 339 -15.45 -1.24 19.20
N LEU A 340 -15.60 -1.36 17.89
CA LEU A 340 -16.35 -2.45 17.25
C LEU A 340 -15.68 -3.82 17.49
N PHE A 341 -14.37 -3.93 17.36
CA PHE A 341 -13.64 -5.18 17.58
C PHE A 341 -13.61 -5.60 19.06
N LEU A 342 -13.63 -4.64 19.97
CA LEU A 342 -13.73 -4.91 21.41
C LEU A 342 -15.13 -5.35 21.84
N THR A 343 -16.18 -4.73 21.27
CA THR A 343 -17.56 -4.97 21.73
C THR A 343 -18.23 -6.13 21.02
N MET A 344 -17.86 -6.39 19.75
CA MET A 344 -18.52 -7.39 18.90
C MET A 344 -17.53 -8.32 18.14
N PRO A 345 -16.49 -8.88 18.80
CA PRO A 345 -15.49 -9.69 18.10
C PRO A 345 -16.11 -10.90 17.42
N GLY A 346 -17.05 -11.59 18.08
CA GLY A 346 -17.73 -12.77 17.52
C GLY A 346 -18.54 -12.48 16.26
N PHE A 347 -19.01 -11.25 16.06
CA PHE A 347 -19.71 -10.89 14.82
C PHE A 347 -18.77 -10.97 13.62
N PHE A 348 -17.57 -10.42 13.73
CA PHE A 348 -16.59 -10.40 12.64
C PHE A 348 -15.99 -11.78 12.37
N VAL A 349 -15.69 -12.55 13.42
CA VAL A 349 -15.07 -13.88 13.28
C VAL A 349 -15.98 -14.86 12.53
N ARG A 350 -17.30 -14.77 12.73
CA ARG A 350 -18.30 -15.62 12.06
C ARG A 350 -18.36 -15.48 10.54
N PHE A 351 -17.81 -14.41 9.98
CA PHE A 351 -17.69 -14.27 8.52
C PHE A 351 -16.63 -15.19 7.92
N PHE A 352 -15.72 -15.71 8.74
CA PHE A 352 -14.57 -16.48 8.30
C PHE A 352 -14.57 -17.93 8.78
N LEU A 353 -15.15 -18.18 9.97
CA LEU A 353 -15.18 -19.49 10.59
C LEU A 353 -16.64 -19.87 10.90
N ASP A 354 -17.04 -21.07 10.50
CA ASP A 354 -18.39 -21.60 10.80
C ASP A 354 -18.50 -21.89 12.30
N PRO A 355 -19.40 -21.20 13.03
CA PRO A 355 -19.58 -21.40 14.47
C PRO A 355 -20.32 -22.71 14.81
N THR A 356 -20.90 -23.38 13.84
CA THR A 356 -21.64 -24.64 14.03
C THR A 356 -20.75 -25.88 13.96
N ASP A 357 -19.53 -25.72 13.42
CA ASP A 357 -18.56 -26.80 13.38
C ASP A 357 -17.78 -26.90 14.71
N PRO A 358 -17.94 -28.02 15.45
CA PRO A 358 -17.19 -28.25 16.70
C PRO A 358 -15.67 -28.21 16.54
N GLY A 359 -15.15 -28.53 15.34
CA GLY A 359 -13.72 -28.47 15.01
C GLY A 359 -13.16 -27.05 15.07
N ASN A 360 -14.00 -26.03 14.87
CA ASN A 360 -13.61 -24.63 14.87
C ASN A 360 -13.67 -23.96 16.27
N ALA A 361 -14.13 -24.64 17.31
CA ALA A 361 -14.39 -24.03 18.62
C ALA A 361 -13.16 -23.31 19.20
N ASN A 362 -12.00 -23.95 19.17
CA ASN A 362 -10.75 -23.34 19.66
C ASN A 362 -10.31 -22.17 18.79
N ALA A 363 -10.34 -22.32 17.46
CA ALA A 363 -9.96 -21.27 16.53
C ALA A 363 -10.89 -20.05 16.66
N LEU A 364 -12.19 -20.23 16.88
CA LEU A 364 -13.19 -19.17 17.13
C LEU A 364 -12.87 -18.39 18.40
N ALA A 365 -12.57 -19.09 19.51
CA ALA A 365 -12.24 -18.46 20.78
C ALA A 365 -10.93 -17.64 20.67
N LEU A 366 -9.90 -18.22 20.07
CA LEU A 366 -8.62 -17.53 19.82
C LEU A 366 -8.78 -16.34 18.86
N ALA A 367 -9.56 -16.51 17.78
CA ALA A 367 -9.80 -15.42 16.82
C ALA A 367 -10.51 -14.23 17.47
N GLY A 368 -11.47 -14.49 18.37
CA GLY A 368 -12.11 -13.43 19.17
C GLY A 368 -11.10 -12.68 20.02
N THR A 369 -10.21 -13.40 20.71
CA THR A 369 -9.16 -12.81 21.54
C THR A 369 -8.15 -12.01 20.70
N PHE A 370 -7.70 -12.57 19.58
CA PHE A 370 -6.74 -11.88 18.68
C PHE A 370 -7.38 -10.66 18.02
N LEU A 371 -8.69 -10.70 17.74
CA LEU A 371 -9.38 -9.54 17.18
C LEU A 371 -9.49 -8.38 18.17
N VAL A 372 -9.65 -8.68 19.47
CA VAL A 372 -9.57 -7.67 20.53
C VAL A 372 -8.19 -7.03 20.57
N MET A 373 -7.13 -7.84 20.49
CA MET A 373 -5.76 -7.31 20.42
C MET A 373 -5.51 -6.50 19.13
N ALA A 374 -6.03 -6.97 18.00
CA ALA A 374 -6.00 -6.25 16.75
C ALA A 374 -6.74 -4.90 16.84
N GLY A 375 -7.82 -4.82 17.61
CA GLY A 375 -8.54 -3.58 17.88
C GLY A 375 -7.67 -2.51 18.51
N VAL A 376 -6.87 -2.86 19.52
CA VAL A 376 -5.93 -1.93 20.16
C VAL A 376 -4.75 -1.63 19.23
N PHE A 377 -4.19 -2.66 18.60
CA PHE A 377 -3.10 -2.57 17.66
C PHE A 377 -3.38 -1.57 16.53
N GLN A 378 -4.56 -1.61 15.91
CA GLN A 378 -4.87 -0.79 14.75
C GLN A 378 -4.92 0.73 15.03
N ILE A 379 -5.11 1.17 16.30
CA ILE A 379 -5.02 2.59 16.65
C ILE A 379 -3.59 3.11 16.38
N VAL A 380 -2.59 2.37 16.89
CA VAL A 380 -1.18 2.75 16.69
C VAL A 380 -0.75 2.57 15.24
N ASP A 381 -1.29 1.57 14.54
CA ASP A 381 -1.05 1.32 13.13
C ASP A 381 -1.59 2.47 12.26
N GLY A 382 -2.83 2.90 12.49
CA GLY A 382 -3.39 4.07 11.82
C GLY A 382 -2.62 5.36 12.09
N ALA A 383 -2.20 5.57 13.34
CA ALA A 383 -1.40 6.74 13.70
C ALA A 383 -0.05 6.75 12.98
N GLN A 384 0.66 5.61 12.96
CA GLN A 384 1.97 5.50 12.32
C GLN A 384 1.89 5.73 10.80
N VAL A 385 0.91 5.12 10.11
CA VAL A 385 0.81 5.25 8.65
C VAL A 385 0.46 6.67 8.25
N VAL A 386 -0.46 7.36 8.96
CA VAL A 386 -0.82 8.75 8.63
C VAL A 386 0.32 9.70 8.94
N ALA A 387 1.05 9.52 10.08
CA ALA A 387 2.22 10.32 10.43
C ALA A 387 3.34 10.15 9.38
N ALA A 388 3.62 8.92 8.98
CA ALA A 388 4.60 8.63 7.94
C ALA A 388 4.25 9.34 6.62
N HIS A 389 2.98 9.32 6.22
CA HIS A 389 2.50 9.98 5.00
C HIS A 389 2.55 11.51 5.12
N ALA A 390 2.27 12.10 6.27
CA ALA A 390 2.43 13.53 6.50
C ALA A 390 3.90 13.96 6.34
N LEU A 391 4.84 13.18 6.91
CA LEU A 391 6.28 13.41 6.74
C LEU A 391 6.75 13.20 5.28
N ARG A 392 6.16 12.21 4.56
CA ARG A 392 6.39 12.05 3.11
C ARG A 392 5.98 13.29 2.33
N GLY A 393 4.90 13.97 2.73
CA GLY A 393 4.47 15.25 2.15
C GLY A 393 5.54 16.35 2.26
N LEU A 394 6.38 16.30 3.30
CA LEU A 394 7.54 17.16 3.49
C LEU A 394 8.81 16.65 2.79
N ALA A 395 8.74 15.53 2.05
CA ALA A 395 9.88 14.79 1.50
C ALA A 395 10.88 14.30 2.58
N ASP A 396 10.41 14.12 3.81
CA ASP A 396 11.18 13.54 4.90
C ASP A 396 10.84 12.05 5.00
N THR A 397 11.69 11.20 4.44
CA THR A 397 11.44 9.75 4.30
C THR A 397 12.51 8.88 4.93
N THR A 398 13.77 9.35 4.94
CA THR A 398 14.91 8.57 5.45
C THR A 398 14.84 8.37 6.96
N VAL A 399 14.56 9.44 7.72
CA VAL A 399 14.47 9.33 9.19
C VAL A 399 13.26 8.49 9.61
N PRO A 400 12.05 8.69 9.03
CA PRO A 400 10.92 7.78 9.24
C PRO A 400 11.23 6.31 8.95
N MET A 401 11.96 6.01 7.88
CA MET A 401 12.39 4.64 7.56
C MET A 401 13.26 4.04 8.68
N ILE A 402 14.27 4.79 9.16
CA ILE A 402 15.15 4.32 10.24
C ILE A 402 14.34 4.04 11.52
N ILE A 403 13.43 4.96 11.87
CA ILE A 403 12.55 4.80 13.04
C ILE A 403 11.67 3.55 12.87
N ALA A 404 11.12 3.32 11.68
CA ALA A 404 10.30 2.14 11.38
C ALA A 404 11.12 0.84 11.49
N LEU A 405 12.32 0.80 10.93
CA LEU A 405 13.21 -0.36 11.04
C LEU A 405 13.54 -0.68 12.51
N ILE A 406 13.86 0.33 13.31
CA ILE A 406 14.12 0.15 14.75
C ILE A 406 12.86 -0.34 15.45
N GLY A 407 11.71 0.33 15.24
CA GLY A 407 10.46 -0.02 15.89
C GLY A 407 9.98 -1.43 15.55
N TYR A 408 10.02 -1.82 14.28
CA TYR A 408 9.55 -3.13 13.84
C TYR A 408 10.51 -4.25 14.27
N TRP A 409 11.80 -4.11 13.97
CA TRP A 409 12.77 -5.19 14.08
C TRP A 409 13.55 -5.25 15.40
N LEU A 410 13.80 -4.10 16.04
CA LEU A 410 14.54 -4.05 17.30
C LEU A 410 13.64 -3.90 18.53
N VAL A 411 12.40 -3.44 18.37
CA VAL A 411 11.43 -3.33 19.47
C VAL A 411 10.33 -4.36 19.33
N GLY A 412 9.57 -4.34 18.24
CA GLY A 412 8.38 -5.16 18.05
C GLY A 412 8.69 -6.65 17.98
N MET A 413 9.60 -7.07 17.10
CA MET A 413 9.90 -8.48 16.89
C MET A 413 10.53 -9.19 18.11
N PRO A 414 11.48 -8.59 18.86
CA PRO A 414 12.00 -9.19 20.08
C PRO A 414 10.92 -9.36 21.16
N ILE A 415 10.02 -8.36 21.32
CA ILE A 415 8.90 -8.45 22.25
C ILE A 415 7.92 -9.54 21.79
N ALA A 416 7.60 -9.61 20.48
CA ALA A 416 6.73 -10.63 19.92
C ALA A 416 7.29 -12.04 20.13
N TRP A 417 8.57 -12.23 19.90
CA TRP A 417 9.24 -13.52 20.13
C TRP A 417 9.26 -13.90 21.62
N TRP A 418 9.60 -12.95 22.49
CA TRP A 418 9.73 -13.22 23.92
C TRP A 418 8.38 -13.46 24.62
N LEU A 419 7.35 -12.67 24.30
CA LEU A 419 5.99 -12.83 24.85
C LEU A 419 5.17 -13.88 24.10
N GLY A 420 5.53 -14.17 22.83
CA GLY A 420 4.84 -15.13 21.99
C GLY A 420 5.08 -16.59 22.34
N ASP A 421 5.99 -16.87 23.30
CA ASP A 421 6.21 -18.22 23.81
C ASP A 421 4.91 -18.77 24.44
N ALA A 422 4.59 -20.05 24.11
CA ALA A 422 3.37 -20.72 24.57
C ALA A 422 3.27 -20.80 26.12
N SER A 423 4.41 -20.82 26.80
CA SER A 423 4.50 -20.82 28.27
C SER A 423 4.19 -19.46 28.90
N ARG A 424 4.05 -18.40 28.08
CA ARG A 424 3.78 -17.01 28.52
C ARG A 424 2.41 -16.55 28.05
N LEU A 425 2.36 -15.77 26.97
CA LEU A 425 1.13 -15.17 26.41
C LEU A 425 0.71 -15.77 25.08
N GLY A 426 1.56 -16.57 24.46
CA GLY A 426 1.29 -17.18 23.16
C GLY A 426 0.96 -16.14 22.09
N GLY A 427 -0.09 -16.37 21.31
CA GLY A 427 -0.50 -15.48 20.22
C GLY A 427 -0.83 -14.05 20.68
N VAL A 428 -1.36 -13.86 21.89
CA VAL A 428 -1.58 -12.52 22.48
C VAL A 428 -0.25 -11.78 22.65
N GLY A 429 0.81 -12.51 23.03
CA GLY A 429 2.15 -11.95 23.15
C GLY A 429 2.71 -11.48 21.82
N VAL A 430 2.47 -12.24 20.74
CA VAL A 430 2.86 -11.82 19.38
C VAL A 430 2.16 -10.51 18.98
N TRP A 431 0.84 -10.41 19.17
CA TRP A 431 0.08 -9.19 18.90
C TRP A 431 0.52 -8.01 19.78
N THR A 432 0.89 -8.27 21.04
CA THR A 432 1.45 -7.24 21.93
C THR A 432 2.77 -6.70 21.40
N GLY A 433 3.65 -7.58 20.89
CA GLY A 433 4.91 -7.17 20.26
C GLY A 433 4.69 -6.34 19.01
N LEU A 434 3.76 -6.74 18.13
CA LEU A 434 3.37 -5.95 16.97
C LEU A 434 2.87 -4.55 17.37
N ALA A 435 1.96 -4.48 18.36
CA ALA A 435 1.44 -3.22 18.86
C ALA A 435 2.52 -2.33 19.50
N ALA A 436 3.47 -2.91 20.24
CA ALA A 436 4.59 -2.19 20.84
C ALA A 436 5.53 -1.62 19.77
N GLY A 437 5.87 -2.40 18.74
CA GLY A 437 6.72 -1.96 17.63
C GLY A 437 6.10 -0.80 16.84
N LEU A 438 4.84 -0.95 16.43
CA LEU A 438 4.12 0.11 15.69
C LEU A 438 3.82 1.31 16.60
N GLY A 439 3.53 1.08 17.88
CA GLY A 439 3.32 2.14 18.87
C GLY A 439 4.56 3.01 19.04
N PHE A 440 5.74 2.40 19.14
CA PHE A 440 7.02 3.11 19.16
C PHE A 440 7.17 4.01 17.90
N VAL A 441 6.92 3.45 16.72
CA VAL A 441 6.98 4.22 15.46
C VAL A 441 5.95 5.34 15.44
N ALA A 442 4.70 5.05 15.81
CA ALA A 442 3.60 6.03 15.84
C ALA A 442 3.94 7.25 16.71
N VAL A 443 4.42 7.00 17.94
CA VAL A 443 4.78 8.06 18.88
C VAL A 443 5.90 8.93 18.32
N ILE A 444 6.98 8.32 17.83
CA ILE A 444 8.15 9.07 17.37
C ILE A 444 7.85 9.83 16.06
N LEU A 445 7.11 9.22 15.11
CA LEU A 445 6.77 9.92 13.86
C LEU A 445 5.77 11.05 14.11
N THR A 446 4.80 10.87 14.99
CA THR A 446 3.86 11.92 15.38
C THR A 446 4.58 13.07 16.08
N ALA A 447 5.47 12.77 17.03
CA ALA A 447 6.31 13.76 17.69
C ALA A 447 7.22 14.50 16.68
N ARG A 448 7.82 13.77 15.73
CA ARG A 448 8.62 14.37 14.65
C ARG A 448 7.81 15.32 13.78
N PHE A 449 6.58 14.96 13.44
CA PHE A 449 5.69 15.87 12.70
C PHE A 449 5.27 17.08 13.55
N ALA A 450 5.01 16.89 14.84
CA ALA A 450 4.71 17.98 15.78
C ALA A 450 5.88 18.98 15.87
N MET A 451 7.09 18.49 15.99
CA MET A 451 8.33 19.29 16.08
C MET A 451 8.90 19.72 14.72
N ARG A 452 8.13 19.64 13.62
CA ARG A 452 8.59 19.92 12.24
C ARG A 452 9.29 21.28 12.07
N GLU A 453 8.86 22.28 12.81
CA GLU A 453 9.46 23.63 12.80
C GLU A 453 10.81 23.63 13.50
N GLN A 454 10.87 23.09 14.70
CA GLN A 454 12.09 23.01 15.52
C GLN A 454 13.17 22.16 14.84
N LEU A 455 12.77 21.08 14.17
CA LEU A 455 13.66 20.20 13.41
C LEU A 455 14.05 20.76 12.03
N GLY A 456 13.61 21.97 11.70
CA GLY A 456 13.95 22.64 10.43
C GLY A 456 13.42 21.92 9.18
N LEU A 457 12.40 21.06 9.31
CA LEU A 457 11.85 20.34 8.16
C LEU A 457 11.20 21.29 7.15
N LEU A 458 10.69 22.42 7.63
CA LEU A 458 10.08 23.45 6.80
C LEU A 458 11.12 24.33 6.09
N ALA A 459 12.35 24.42 6.58
CA ALA A 459 13.42 25.20 5.97
C ALA A 459 13.96 24.59 4.66
N ARG A 460 13.75 23.28 4.43
CA ARG A 460 14.18 22.56 3.21
C ARG A 460 13.54 23.07 1.91
N ARG A 461 12.55 23.96 1.97
CA ARG A 461 11.90 24.60 0.81
C ARG A 461 12.89 25.27 -0.15
N ARG A 462 13.97 25.85 0.35
CA ARG A 462 14.96 26.58 -0.46
C ARG A 462 15.64 25.66 -1.48
N MET A 463 15.83 24.39 -1.16
CA MET A 463 16.46 23.41 -2.05
C MET A 463 15.52 22.86 -3.15
N VAL A 464 14.20 22.82 -2.89
CA VAL A 464 13.19 22.41 -3.89
C VAL A 464 12.80 23.59 -4.81
N ALA A 465 13.12 24.81 -4.39
CA ALA A 465 12.81 26.05 -5.11
C ALA A 465 13.89 26.42 -6.15
N ALA A 466 15.08 25.94 -6.04
CA ALA A 466 16.15 26.09 -7.03
C ALA A 466 16.06 24.98 -8.08
#